data_afa351a74622aae3084aafd61c57f913
#
_entry.id   afa351a74622aae3084aafd61c57f913
#
_cell.length_a   1.000
_cell.length_b   1.000
_cell.length_c   1.000
_cell.angle_alpha   90.00
_cell.angle_beta   90.00
_cell.angle_gamma   90.00
#
_symmetry.space_group_name_H-M   'P 1'
#
loop_
_entity.id
_entity.type
_entity.pdbx_description
1 polymer ?
#
loop_
_entity_poly.entity_id
_entity_poly.type
_entity_poly.pdbx_seq_one_letter_code
_entity_poly.pdbx_strand_id
1 'polypeptide(L)'
;MLKTNCSNFKGDRPCSYNKNEGIMCNDCNHFMPISFKILIIKLDAIGDVLRTTSILKPLKKKYPDCYVEWCTRQNASDLFKNNSLVNEVITFEDEAFFRIKAETYDLVINLDTSKISSAIATSTTAKEKMLSQPLLPLNNGLR
;
A
#
# COMPACT_ATOMS: atom_id res chain seq x y z
N MET A 1 -20.65 15.54 4.16
CA MET A 1 -19.94 14.83 3.07
C MET A 1 -18.79 14.02 3.65
N LEU A 2 -18.63 12.79 3.24
CA LEU A 2 -17.53 11.95 3.72
C LEU A 2 -16.17 12.43 3.15
N LYS A 3 -15.17 12.56 4.01
CA LYS A 3 -13.79 12.89 3.59
C LYS A 3 -13.02 11.59 3.31
N THR A 4 -13.17 11.06 2.11
CA THR A 4 -12.57 9.78 1.69
C THR A 4 -11.04 9.80 1.63
N ASN A 5 -10.44 10.99 1.55
CA ASN A 5 -8.99 11.19 1.59
C ASN A 5 -8.41 11.30 3.01
N CYS A 6 -9.14 10.90 4.02
CA CYS A 6 -8.67 10.87 5.40
C CYS A 6 -8.01 9.53 5.71
N SER A 7 -6.87 9.53 6.39
CA SER A 7 -6.18 8.31 6.82
C SER A 7 -7.01 7.44 7.80
N ASN A 8 -7.97 8.05 8.49
CA ASN A 8 -8.90 7.35 9.37
C ASN A 8 -10.11 6.76 8.64
N PHE A 9 -10.33 7.10 7.37
CA PHE A 9 -11.43 6.58 6.58
C PHE A 9 -11.23 5.10 6.27
N LYS A 10 -12.25 4.28 6.52
CA LYS A 10 -12.17 2.81 6.35
C LYS A 10 -12.92 2.29 5.10
N GLY A 11 -13.81 3.09 4.53
CA GLY A 11 -14.57 2.72 3.36
C GLY A 11 -15.80 1.85 3.66
N ASP A 12 -15.60 0.77 4.40
CA ASP A 12 -16.62 -0.25 4.72
C ASP A 12 -17.34 -0.02 6.05
N ARG A 13 -16.81 0.84 6.90
CA ARG A 13 -17.33 1.10 8.25
C ARG A 13 -17.00 2.50 8.75
N PRO A 14 -17.71 3.01 9.77
CA PRO A 14 -17.35 4.25 10.41
C PRO A 14 -15.93 4.18 11.01
N CYS A 15 -15.20 5.28 10.94
CA CYS A 15 -13.93 5.38 11.65
C CYS A 15 -14.13 5.38 13.18
N SER A 16 -13.06 5.14 13.94
CA SER A 16 -13.13 5.05 15.40
C SER A 16 -13.73 6.32 16.06
N TYR A 17 -13.39 7.49 15.56
CA TYR A 17 -13.91 8.76 16.09
C TYR A 17 -15.42 8.92 15.84
N ASN A 18 -15.89 8.56 14.65
CA ASN A 18 -17.34 8.56 14.40
C ASN A 18 -18.07 7.52 15.26
N LYS A 19 -17.51 6.29 15.35
CA LYS A 19 -18.12 5.19 16.11
C LYS A 19 -18.18 5.47 17.60
N ASN A 20 -17.10 6.00 18.19
CA ASN A 20 -16.96 6.16 19.64
C ASN A 20 -17.47 7.50 20.14
N GLU A 21 -17.35 8.56 19.36
CA GLU A 21 -17.63 9.93 19.76
C GLU A 21 -18.75 10.59 18.95
N GLY A 22 -19.29 9.90 17.93
CA GLY A 22 -20.36 10.43 17.07
C GLY A 22 -19.95 11.59 16.17
N ILE A 23 -18.64 11.84 16.03
CA ILE A 23 -18.12 12.98 15.26
C ILE A 23 -18.37 12.76 13.77
N MET A 24 -19.02 13.72 13.12
CA MET A 24 -19.21 13.73 11.66
C MET A 24 -18.00 14.31 10.95
N CYS A 25 -17.72 13.83 9.72
CA CYS A 25 -16.54 14.25 8.95
C CYS A 25 -16.44 15.76 8.72
N ASN A 26 -17.57 16.48 8.62
CA ASN A 26 -17.58 17.93 8.40
C ASN A 26 -16.98 18.70 9.57
N ASP A 27 -17.19 18.22 10.80
CA ASP A 27 -16.78 18.88 12.04
C ASP A 27 -15.64 18.14 12.74
N CYS A 28 -14.93 17.26 12.00
CA CYS A 28 -13.93 16.38 12.57
C CYS A 28 -12.57 17.09 12.76
N ASN A 29 -12.15 17.20 14.02
CA ASN A 29 -10.81 17.69 14.38
C ASN A 29 -9.69 16.66 14.19
N HIS A 30 -10.05 15.39 13.92
CA HIS A 30 -9.13 14.29 13.68
C HIS A 30 -8.91 14.00 12.20
N PHE A 31 -9.29 14.93 11.33
CA PHE A 31 -9.06 14.80 9.90
C PHE A 31 -7.57 14.81 9.59
N MET A 32 -7.09 13.72 9.01
CA MET A 32 -5.70 13.55 8.59
C MET A 32 -5.67 13.27 7.08
N PRO A 33 -5.44 14.29 6.25
CA PRO A 33 -5.45 14.11 4.80
C PRO A 33 -4.30 13.22 4.34
N ILE A 34 -4.62 12.30 3.42
CA ILE A 34 -3.61 11.52 2.71
C ILE A 34 -3.10 12.38 1.55
N SER A 35 -1.86 12.83 1.63
CA SER A 35 -1.22 13.65 0.61
C SER A 35 -0.47 12.82 -0.44
N PHE A 36 0.08 11.68 -0.03
CA PHE A 36 0.84 10.78 -0.89
C PHE A 36 0.61 9.34 -0.46
N LYS A 37 0.07 8.52 -1.36
CA LYS A 37 -0.31 7.13 -1.08
C LYS A 37 0.59 6.16 -1.81
N ILE A 38 1.19 5.24 -1.06
CA ILE A 38 2.16 4.26 -1.57
C ILE A 38 1.63 2.85 -1.32
N LEU A 39 1.64 2.03 -2.36
CA LEU A 39 1.45 0.59 -2.26
C LEU A 39 2.80 -0.12 -2.40
N ILE A 40 3.16 -0.93 -1.42
CA ILE A 40 4.32 -1.81 -1.48
C ILE A 40 3.83 -3.25 -1.61
N ILE A 41 4.37 -3.98 -2.56
CA ILE A 41 4.03 -5.38 -2.83
C ILE A 41 5.24 -6.25 -2.56
N LYS A 42 5.15 -7.11 -1.56
CA LYS A 42 6.12 -8.17 -1.27
C LYS A 42 5.37 -9.33 -0.62
N LEU A 43 5.11 -10.38 -1.40
CA LEU A 43 4.21 -11.47 -1.01
C LEU A 43 4.94 -12.57 -0.23
N ASP A 44 6.07 -13.02 -0.73
CA ASP A 44 6.87 -14.16 -0.23
C ASP A 44 8.36 -13.80 -0.18
N ALA A 45 9.21 -14.53 0.50
CA ALA A 45 8.99 -15.35 1.67
C ALA A 45 9.10 -14.50 2.93
N ILE A 46 8.71 -15.03 4.11
CA ILE A 46 8.70 -14.24 5.36
C ILE A 46 10.05 -13.54 5.63
N GLY A 47 11.18 -14.22 5.47
CA GLY A 47 12.49 -13.63 5.68
C GLY A 47 12.82 -12.51 4.69
N ASP A 48 12.39 -12.63 3.44
CA ASP A 48 12.56 -11.59 2.44
C ASP A 48 11.63 -10.41 2.69
N VAL A 49 10.39 -10.66 3.11
CA VAL A 49 9.47 -9.61 3.56
C VAL A 49 10.10 -8.81 4.68
N LEU A 50 10.64 -9.49 5.70
CA LEU A 50 11.30 -8.83 6.82
C LEU A 50 12.49 -7.96 6.37
N ARG A 51 13.36 -8.47 5.50
CA ARG A 51 14.49 -7.70 4.97
C ARG A 51 14.05 -6.47 4.19
N THR A 52 13.00 -6.57 3.41
CA THR A 52 12.49 -5.45 2.60
C THR A 52 11.87 -4.32 3.44
N THR A 53 11.52 -4.56 4.70
CA THR A 53 11.03 -3.49 5.59
C THR A 53 12.06 -2.39 5.82
N SER A 54 13.34 -2.66 5.54
CA SER A 54 14.42 -1.66 5.64
C SER A 54 14.22 -0.43 4.75
N ILE A 55 13.41 -0.54 3.69
CA ILE A 55 13.09 0.60 2.81
C ILE A 55 12.16 1.63 3.46
N LEU A 56 11.44 1.26 4.51
CA LEU A 56 10.40 2.11 5.10
C LEU A 56 10.97 3.41 5.68
N LYS A 57 12.10 3.37 6.37
CA LYS A 57 12.72 4.58 6.93
C LYS A 57 13.18 5.56 5.84
N PRO A 58 13.95 5.14 4.81
CA PRO A 58 14.28 6.01 3.69
C PRO A 58 13.05 6.55 2.96
N LEU A 59 12.02 5.72 2.81
CA LEU A 59 10.79 6.10 2.14
C LEU A 59 10.05 7.21 2.90
N LYS A 60 9.91 7.07 4.21
CA LYS A 60 9.32 8.11 5.09
C LYS A 60 10.17 9.38 5.15
N LYS A 61 11.48 9.27 5.00
CA LYS A 61 12.37 10.43 4.90
C LYS A 61 12.14 11.20 3.60
N LYS A 62 11.94 10.49 2.49
CA LYS A 62 11.67 11.10 1.19
C LYS A 62 10.24 11.66 1.08
N TYR A 63 9.27 10.97 1.66
CA TYR A 63 7.86 11.32 1.67
C TYR A 63 7.33 11.32 3.10
N PRO A 64 7.55 12.39 3.90
CA PRO A 64 7.31 12.37 5.36
C PRO A 64 5.87 12.03 5.75
N ASP A 65 4.89 12.52 5.01
CA ASP A 65 3.46 12.36 5.31
C ASP A 65 2.79 11.30 4.44
N CYS A 66 3.57 10.37 3.88
CA CYS A 66 3.01 9.34 3.04
C CYS A 66 2.18 8.32 3.81
N TYR A 67 1.13 7.85 3.18
CA TYR A 67 0.31 6.74 3.63
C TYR A 67 0.78 5.45 2.95
N VAL A 68 1.29 4.51 3.72
CA VAL A 68 1.87 3.26 3.21
C VAL A 68 0.92 2.11 3.44
N GLU A 69 0.50 1.47 2.36
CA GLU A 69 -0.15 0.16 2.36
C GLU A 69 0.86 -0.90 1.93
N TRP A 70 0.91 -1.99 2.66
CA TRP A 70 1.79 -3.11 2.36
C TRP A 70 0.97 -4.34 2.02
N CYS A 71 1.12 -4.86 0.80
CA CYS A 71 0.49 -6.09 0.34
C CYS A 71 1.44 -7.26 0.55
N THR A 72 1.02 -8.23 1.34
CA THR A 72 1.78 -9.45 1.65
C THR A 72 0.85 -10.63 1.87
N ARG A 73 1.41 -11.83 2.03
CA ARG A 73 0.62 -13.00 2.39
C ARG A 73 0.29 -13.04 3.88
N GLN A 74 -0.76 -13.77 4.24
CA GLN A 74 -1.24 -13.87 5.62
C GLN A 74 -0.14 -14.28 6.60
N ASN A 75 0.73 -15.21 6.22
CA ASN A 75 1.81 -15.70 7.08
C ASN A 75 2.87 -14.65 7.43
N ALA A 76 2.99 -13.60 6.62
CA ALA A 76 3.94 -12.51 6.86
C ALA A 76 3.28 -11.26 7.46
N SER A 77 1.96 -11.21 7.56
CA SER A 77 1.22 -10.03 8.04
C SER A 77 1.60 -9.64 9.47
N ASP A 78 1.91 -10.62 10.30
CA ASP A 78 2.28 -10.40 11.70
C ASP A 78 3.60 -9.62 11.88
N LEU A 79 4.47 -9.61 10.86
CA LEU A 79 5.70 -8.80 10.87
C LEU A 79 5.43 -7.29 11.01
N PHE A 80 4.24 -6.87 10.62
CA PHE A 80 3.85 -5.46 10.63
C PHE A 80 3.05 -5.05 11.86
N LYS A 81 2.77 -5.99 12.77
CA LYS A 81 2.19 -5.66 14.07
C LYS A 81 3.12 -4.69 14.80
N ASN A 82 2.55 -3.58 15.26
CA ASN A 82 3.29 -2.50 15.93
C ASN A 82 4.33 -1.77 15.05
N ASN A 83 4.29 -1.93 13.73
CA ASN A 83 5.13 -1.14 12.84
C ASN A 83 4.41 0.15 12.42
N SER A 84 4.76 1.26 13.08
CA SER A 84 4.16 2.57 12.85
C SER A 84 4.46 3.18 11.47
N LEU A 85 5.41 2.62 10.72
CA LEU A 85 5.79 3.10 9.39
C LEU A 85 4.86 2.57 8.29
N VAL A 86 4.07 1.54 8.59
CA VAL A 86 3.05 0.99 7.69
C VAL A 86 1.67 1.34 8.25
N ASN A 87 0.87 2.04 7.46
CA ASN A 87 -0.46 2.47 7.85
C ASN A 87 -1.48 1.34 7.77
N GLU A 88 -1.34 0.48 6.77
CA GLU A 88 -2.25 -0.63 6.56
C GLU A 88 -1.54 -1.83 5.90
N VAL A 89 -1.89 -3.02 6.35
CA VAL A 89 -1.44 -4.28 5.74
C VAL A 89 -2.61 -4.90 5.00
N ILE A 90 -2.39 -5.18 3.72
CA ILE A 90 -3.35 -5.88 2.87
C ILE A 90 -2.85 -7.32 2.73
N THR A 91 -3.55 -8.26 3.31
CA THR A 91 -3.25 -9.69 3.13
C THR A 91 -3.75 -10.14 1.77
N PHE A 92 -2.86 -10.72 0.97
CA PHE A 92 -3.20 -11.15 -0.37
C PHE A 92 -4.10 -12.40 -0.33
N GLU A 93 -5.37 -12.15 -0.55
CA GLU A 93 -6.45 -13.09 -0.77
C GLU A 93 -7.27 -12.58 -1.95
N ASP A 94 -8.22 -13.35 -2.45
CA ASP A 94 -8.99 -12.99 -3.64
C ASP A 94 -9.62 -11.59 -3.56
N GLU A 95 -10.11 -11.20 -2.38
CA GLU A 95 -10.73 -9.89 -2.17
C GLU A 95 -9.72 -8.73 -2.19
N ALA A 96 -8.48 -8.97 -1.79
CA ALA A 96 -7.45 -7.94 -1.75
C ALA A 96 -7.16 -7.34 -3.13
N PHE A 97 -7.23 -8.15 -4.17
CA PHE A 97 -7.05 -7.68 -5.55
C PHE A 97 -8.10 -6.64 -5.93
N PHE A 98 -9.36 -6.91 -5.65
CA PHE A 98 -10.44 -5.96 -5.93
C PHE A 98 -10.30 -4.67 -5.13
N ARG A 99 -9.88 -4.78 -3.89
CA ARG A 99 -9.63 -3.62 -3.04
C ARG A 99 -8.51 -2.73 -3.61
N ILE A 100 -7.39 -3.32 -3.98
CA ILE A 100 -6.26 -2.60 -4.60
C ILE A 100 -6.69 -1.97 -5.93
N LYS A 101 -7.49 -2.67 -6.72
CA LYS A 101 -8.00 -2.16 -8.00
C LYS A 101 -8.95 -0.97 -7.86
N ALA A 102 -9.67 -0.89 -6.76
CA ALA A 102 -10.60 0.23 -6.49
C ALA A 102 -9.88 1.50 -6.03
N GLU A 103 -8.61 1.38 -5.62
CA GLU A 103 -7.81 2.49 -5.11
C GLU A 103 -6.94 3.12 -6.20
N THR A 104 -6.52 4.35 -5.92
CA THR A 104 -5.52 5.07 -6.73
C THR A 104 -4.33 5.42 -5.85
N TYR A 105 -3.13 5.13 -6.35
CA TYR A 105 -1.88 5.37 -5.64
C TYR A 105 -1.05 6.44 -6.34
N ASP A 106 -0.20 7.13 -5.58
CA ASP A 106 0.82 8.00 -6.14
C ASP A 106 2.03 7.19 -6.58
N LEU A 107 2.38 6.17 -5.79
CA LEU A 107 3.52 5.28 -6.07
C LEU A 107 3.18 3.83 -5.76
N VAL A 108 3.52 2.93 -6.67
CA VAL A 108 3.51 1.47 -6.45
C VAL A 108 4.94 0.96 -6.52
N ILE A 109 5.36 0.24 -5.48
CA ILE A 109 6.68 -0.41 -5.41
C ILE A 109 6.47 -1.91 -5.33
N ASN A 110 6.84 -2.63 -6.38
CA ASN A 110 6.84 -4.08 -6.39
C ASN A 110 8.24 -4.60 -6.06
N LEU A 111 8.40 -5.19 -4.89
CA LEU A 111 9.64 -5.80 -4.41
C LEU A 111 9.67 -7.32 -4.60
N ASP A 112 8.65 -7.85 -5.23
CA ASP A 112 8.52 -9.28 -5.53
C ASP A 112 8.81 -9.57 -7.00
N THR A 113 9.14 -10.81 -7.32
CA THR A 113 9.48 -11.27 -8.68
C THR A 113 8.47 -12.27 -9.25
N SER A 114 7.36 -12.51 -8.55
CA SER A 114 6.33 -13.46 -9.00
C SER A 114 5.44 -12.88 -10.10
N LYS A 115 4.84 -13.77 -10.89
CA LYS A 115 3.83 -13.39 -11.90
C LYS A 115 2.63 -12.69 -11.25
N ILE A 116 2.23 -13.12 -10.06
CA ILE A 116 1.10 -12.56 -9.31
C ILE A 116 1.42 -11.13 -8.88
N SER A 117 2.57 -10.90 -8.26
CA SER A 117 2.96 -9.56 -7.82
C SER A 117 3.11 -8.59 -8.99
N SER A 118 3.66 -9.06 -10.10
CA SER A 118 3.77 -8.27 -11.33
C SER A 118 2.41 -7.93 -11.92
N ALA A 119 1.46 -8.87 -11.91
CA ALA A 119 0.09 -8.63 -12.36
C ALA A 119 -0.62 -7.61 -11.48
N ILE A 120 -0.47 -7.70 -10.17
CA ILE A 120 -1.02 -6.72 -9.22
C ILE A 120 -0.45 -5.33 -9.52
N ALA A 121 0.88 -5.21 -9.58
CA ALA A 121 1.55 -3.93 -9.80
C ALA A 121 1.16 -3.30 -11.15
N THR A 122 1.10 -4.11 -12.20
CA THR A 122 0.73 -3.64 -13.55
C THR A 122 -0.71 -3.18 -13.62
N SER A 123 -1.62 -3.90 -12.97
CA SER A 123 -3.07 -3.61 -13.02
C SER A 123 -3.51 -2.49 -12.07
N THR A 124 -2.68 -2.13 -11.09
CA THR A 124 -2.98 -1.07 -10.13
C THR A 124 -2.91 0.31 -10.78
N THR A 125 -3.85 1.18 -10.47
CA THR A 125 -3.81 2.57 -10.92
C THR A 125 -2.86 3.39 -10.06
N ALA A 126 -1.79 3.91 -10.66
CA ALA A 126 -0.78 4.71 -9.97
C ALA A 126 -0.14 5.73 -10.90
N LYS A 127 0.29 6.86 -10.34
CA LYS A 127 1.04 7.88 -11.10
C LYS A 127 2.43 7.40 -11.48
N GLU A 128 3.09 6.66 -10.59
CA GLU A 128 4.43 6.11 -10.77
C GLU A 128 4.50 4.67 -10.28
N LYS A 129 5.23 3.82 -10.99
CA LYS A 129 5.43 2.41 -10.64
C LYS A 129 6.90 2.04 -10.69
N MET A 130 7.40 1.48 -9.60
CA MET A 130 8.72 0.88 -9.50
C MET A 130 8.57 -0.64 -9.47
N LEU A 131 8.98 -1.30 -10.55
CA LEU A 131 8.86 -2.75 -10.71
C LEU A 131 10.23 -3.39 -10.51
N SER A 132 10.29 -4.45 -9.71
CA SER A 132 11.53 -5.19 -9.45
C SER A 132 11.91 -6.16 -10.55
N GLN A 133 11.32 -6.05 -11.71
CA GLN A 133 11.75 -6.90 -12.84
C GLN A 133 13.18 -6.55 -13.22
N PRO A 134 14.06 -7.56 -13.37
CA PRO A 134 15.24 -7.32 -14.14
C PRO A 134 14.79 -6.79 -15.49
N LEU A 135 15.31 -5.67 -15.91
CA LEU A 135 15.16 -5.21 -17.27
C LEU A 135 15.48 -6.41 -18.15
N LEU A 136 14.46 -7.01 -18.73
CA LEU A 136 14.69 -7.95 -19.82
C LEU A 136 15.57 -7.16 -20.78
N PRO A 137 16.74 -7.69 -21.16
CA PRO A 137 17.51 -7.02 -22.18
C PRO A 137 16.56 -6.77 -23.32
N LEU A 138 16.39 -5.51 -23.66
CA LEU A 138 15.68 -5.15 -24.86
C LEU A 138 16.30 -6.02 -25.93
N ASN A 139 15.57 -7.04 -26.37
CA ASN A 139 15.97 -7.80 -27.53
C ASN A 139 15.99 -6.79 -28.67
N ASN A 140 17.15 -6.15 -28.86
CA ASN A 140 17.47 -5.43 -30.08
C ASN A 140 17.56 -6.39 -31.26
N GLY A 141 16.80 -7.45 -31.22
CA GLY A 141 16.62 -8.42 -32.29
C GLY A 141 15.58 -7.99 -33.30
N LEU A 142 15.55 -6.73 -33.63
CA LEU A 142 14.99 -6.30 -34.90
C LEU A 142 16.08 -6.38 -35.93
N ARG A 143 16.13 -7.53 -36.54
CA ARG A 143 16.72 -7.66 -37.90
C ARG A 143 15.60 -7.86 -38.88
#